data_27549ee73c0f4ccf60f6109f13979bf1
#
_entry.id   27549ee73c0f4ccf60f6109f13979bf1
#
_cell.length_a   1.000
_cell.length_b   1.000
_cell.length_c   1.000
_cell.angle_alpha   90.00
_cell.angle_beta   90.00
_cell.angle_gamma   90.00
#
_symmetry.space_group_name_H-M   'P 1'
#
loop_
_entity.id
_entity.type
_entity.pdbx_description
1 polymer ?
#
loop_
_entity_poly.entity_id
_entity_poly.type
_entity_poly.pdbx_seq_one_letter_code
_entity_poly.pdbx_strand_id
1 'polypeptide(L)'
;STKPVAVPVMPDAFFFIVPVVSTTLASFDRLFTGMGQDSLGWLLVDEAGQATPQSAAGAIWRSQRAVLVGDPLQIEPVFTVPLGLVEEFRIRHGVAPMWSPNDESVQTLADRVTRHGSWVATTATSEQVNGEKAQALWTGMPLRTHRRCDEPMFTVANRIAYADQMVYGRVDKMGQPHPAPFSCILGESAWMNVQATRSQHPVIDEELDVLVDRLRELQRQPAFTPPA
;
A
#
# COMPACT_ATOMS: atom_id res chain seq x y z
N SER A 1 -21.43 -20.89 -33.74
CA SER A 1 -20.16 -20.61 -33.07
C SER A 1 -20.22 -21.19 -31.67
N THR A 2 -19.84 -22.46 -31.51
CA THR A 2 -19.72 -23.13 -30.22
C THR A 2 -18.46 -22.64 -29.54
N LYS A 3 -18.62 -21.88 -28.44
CA LYS A 3 -17.50 -21.55 -27.55
C LYS A 3 -16.95 -22.86 -26.98
N PRO A 4 -15.63 -23.07 -26.98
CA PRO A 4 -15.06 -24.25 -26.34
C PRO A 4 -15.43 -24.20 -24.85
N VAL A 5 -16.09 -25.24 -24.37
CA VAL A 5 -16.32 -25.48 -22.96
C VAL A 5 -14.96 -25.75 -22.35
N ALA A 6 -14.42 -24.79 -21.60
CA ALA A 6 -13.21 -25.02 -20.83
C ALA A 6 -13.48 -26.16 -19.83
N VAL A 7 -12.76 -27.26 -19.99
CA VAL A 7 -12.95 -28.48 -19.19
C VAL A 7 -12.52 -28.19 -17.74
N PRO A 8 -13.34 -28.43 -16.74
CA PRO A 8 -13.06 -28.13 -15.31
C PRO A 8 -11.89 -28.90 -14.69
N VAL A 9 -11.26 -29.80 -15.43
CA VAL A 9 -10.21 -30.72 -14.91
C VAL A 9 -8.81 -30.07 -14.83
N MET A 10 -8.61 -28.88 -15.42
CA MET A 10 -7.30 -28.24 -15.45
C MET A 10 -6.85 -27.52 -14.17
N PRO A 11 -7.73 -26.94 -13.30
CA PRO A 11 -7.26 -26.21 -12.14
C PRO A 11 -6.48 -27.08 -11.13
N ASP A 12 -6.97 -28.26 -10.80
CA ASP A 12 -6.37 -29.12 -9.77
C ASP A 12 -5.00 -29.64 -10.21
N ALA A 13 -4.88 -30.10 -11.47
CA ALA A 13 -3.61 -30.55 -12.03
C ALA A 13 -2.60 -29.39 -12.18
N PHE A 14 -3.07 -28.20 -12.52
CA PHE A 14 -2.24 -27.00 -12.61
C PHE A 14 -1.70 -26.61 -11.23
N PHE A 15 -2.56 -26.50 -10.22
CA PHE A 15 -2.15 -26.11 -8.87
C PHE A 15 -1.31 -27.16 -8.16
N PHE A 16 -1.40 -28.42 -8.56
CA PHE A 16 -0.49 -29.45 -8.09
C PHE A 16 0.97 -29.17 -8.50
N ILE A 17 1.17 -28.60 -9.71
CA ILE A 17 2.50 -28.27 -10.24
C ILE A 17 2.90 -26.85 -9.87
N VAL A 18 1.96 -25.90 -9.90
CA VAL A 18 2.17 -24.47 -9.62
C VAL A 18 1.26 -24.05 -8.47
N PRO A 19 1.66 -24.30 -7.23
CA PRO A 19 0.80 -24.10 -6.06
C PRO A 19 0.55 -22.61 -5.72
N VAL A 20 1.34 -21.70 -6.26
CA VAL A 20 1.24 -20.25 -6.02
C VAL A 20 1.18 -19.52 -7.34
N VAL A 21 0.16 -18.67 -7.51
CA VAL A 21 -0.04 -17.84 -8.71
C VAL A 21 -0.22 -16.39 -8.26
N SER A 22 0.52 -15.48 -8.90
CA SER A 22 0.38 -14.04 -8.69
C SER A 22 -0.34 -13.39 -9.86
N THR A 23 -1.28 -12.51 -9.56
CA THR A 23 -2.04 -11.75 -10.56
C THR A 23 -2.55 -10.43 -9.98
N THR A 24 -2.97 -9.49 -10.82
CA THR A 24 -3.67 -8.29 -10.37
C THR A 24 -5.16 -8.59 -10.14
N LEU A 25 -5.82 -7.83 -9.26
CA LEU A 25 -7.27 -7.97 -9.05
C LEU A 25 -8.06 -7.77 -10.36
N ALA A 26 -7.63 -6.85 -11.22
CA ALA A 26 -8.25 -6.62 -12.53
C ALA A 26 -8.20 -7.82 -13.48
N SER A 27 -7.21 -8.69 -13.33
CA SER A 27 -7.04 -9.89 -14.17
C SER A 27 -7.57 -11.17 -13.50
N PHE A 28 -7.90 -11.09 -12.23
CA PHE A 28 -8.26 -12.25 -11.40
C PHE A 28 -9.43 -13.03 -11.98
N ASP A 29 -10.55 -12.36 -12.26
CA ASP A 29 -11.76 -13.02 -12.75
C ASP A 29 -11.55 -13.74 -14.08
N ARG A 30 -10.75 -13.15 -14.96
CA ARG A 30 -10.41 -13.78 -16.24
C ARG A 30 -9.53 -15.01 -16.05
N LEU A 31 -8.53 -14.93 -15.15
CA LEU A 31 -7.60 -16.03 -14.90
C LEU A 31 -8.30 -17.23 -14.24
N PHE A 32 -9.18 -16.95 -13.30
CA PHE A 32 -9.90 -17.98 -12.51
C PHE A 32 -11.35 -18.17 -13.00
N THR A 33 -11.62 -17.90 -14.29
CA THR A 33 -12.93 -18.14 -14.90
C THR A 33 -13.34 -19.60 -14.76
N GLY A 34 -14.57 -19.84 -14.30
CA GLY A 34 -15.13 -21.19 -14.10
C GLY A 34 -14.82 -21.81 -12.74
N MET A 35 -13.98 -21.21 -11.93
CA MET A 35 -13.78 -21.61 -10.53
C MET A 35 -14.92 -21.05 -9.65
N GLY A 36 -15.50 -21.90 -8.84
CA GLY A 36 -16.61 -21.57 -7.94
C GLY A 36 -16.17 -21.05 -6.59
N GLN A 37 -17.13 -20.96 -5.67
CA GLN A 37 -16.89 -20.60 -4.28
C GLN A 37 -15.90 -21.57 -3.62
N ASP A 38 -15.03 -21.04 -2.74
CA ASP A 38 -14.07 -21.80 -1.93
C ASP A 38 -13.12 -22.72 -2.72
N SER A 39 -12.95 -22.48 -4.03
CA SER A 39 -12.08 -23.28 -4.90
C SER A 39 -10.59 -23.05 -4.64
N LEU A 40 -10.21 -21.91 -4.09
CA LEU A 40 -8.82 -21.55 -3.75
C LEU A 40 -8.59 -21.75 -2.25
N GLY A 41 -7.48 -22.36 -1.88
CA GLY A 41 -7.15 -22.58 -0.47
C GLY A 41 -6.84 -21.28 0.28
N TRP A 42 -6.02 -20.43 -0.33
CA TRP A 42 -5.57 -19.16 0.24
C TRP A 42 -5.56 -18.05 -0.80
N LEU A 43 -5.97 -16.86 -0.37
CA LEU A 43 -5.81 -15.61 -1.06
C LEU A 43 -4.91 -14.71 -0.21
N LEU A 44 -3.86 -14.18 -0.82
CA LEU A 44 -3.03 -13.14 -0.22
C LEU A 44 -3.18 -11.89 -1.08
N VAL A 45 -3.66 -10.80 -0.50
CA VAL A 45 -3.78 -9.50 -1.17
C VAL A 45 -2.76 -8.56 -0.54
N ASP A 46 -1.82 -8.11 -1.34
CA ASP A 46 -0.89 -7.06 -0.96
C ASP A 46 -1.44 -5.69 -1.38
N GLU A 47 -1.09 -4.63 -0.65
CA GLU A 47 -1.60 -3.26 -0.84
C GLU A 47 -3.14 -3.20 -0.78
N ALA A 48 -3.75 -3.95 0.14
CA ALA A 48 -5.20 -4.04 0.31
C ALA A 48 -5.84 -2.68 0.67
N GLY A 49 -5.07 -1.74 1.22
CA GLY A 49 -5.50 -0.36 1.48
C GLY A 49 -5.80 0.44 0.23
N GLN A 50 -5.19 0.09 -0.91
CA GLN A 50 -5.40 0.76 -2.20
C GLN A 50 -6.46 0.08 -3.09
N ALA A 51 -7.00 -1.05 -2.66
CA ALA A 51 -7.97 -1.81 -3.43
C ALA A 51 -9.40 -1.48 -2.99
N THR A 52 -10.28 -1.24 -3.97
CA THR A 52 -11.70 -1.05 -3.69
C THR A 52 -12.36 -2.39 -3.32
N PRO A 53 -13.36 -2.42 -2.42
CA PRO A 53 -14.02 -3.64 -1.99
C PRO A 53 -14.55 -4.51 -3.12
N GLN A 54 -15.18 -3.90 -4.12
CA GLN A 54 -15.76 -4.62 -5.25
C GLN A 54 -14.71 -5.29 -6.13
N SER A 55 -13.48 -4.76 -6.20
CA SER A 55 -12.41 -5.36 -7.02
C SER A 55 -11.91 -6.67 -6.43
N ALA A 56 -11.98 -6.86 -5.12
CA ALA A 56 -11.54 -8.07 -4.43
C ALA A 56 -12.68 -9.07 -4.15
N ALA A 57 -13.95 -8.67 -4.31
CA ALA A 57 -15.09 -9.50 -3.93
C ALA A 57 -15.07 -10.88 -4.60
N GLY A 58 -14.76 -10.94 -5.90
CA GLY A 58 -14.69 -12.20 -6.64
C GLY A 58 -13.53 -13.10 -6.19
N ALA A 59 -12.40 -12.50 -5.79
CA ALA A 59 -11.24 -13.24 -5.28
C ALA A 59 -11.52 -13.79 -3.88
N ILE A 60 -12.09 -12.99 -2.99
CA ILE A 60 -12.46 -13.39 -1.63
C ILE A 60 -13.49 -14.50 -1.68
N TRP A 61 -14.52 -14.39 -2.52
CA TRP A 61 -15.59 -15.40 -2.66
C TRP A 61 -15.06 -16.77 -3.13
N ARG A 62 -14.03 -16.77 -3.99
CA ARG A 62 -13.42 -18.02 -4.47
C ARG A 62 -12.45 -18.66 -3.49
N SER A 63 -12.15 -18.00 -2.39
CA SER A 63 -11.08 -18.41 -1.47
C SER A 63 -11.63 -18.87 -0.13
N GLN A 64 -11.08 -19.98 0.39
CA GLN A 64 -11.44 -20.48 1.73
C GLN A 64 -10.88 -19.62 2.85
N ARG A 65 -9.73 -18.97 2.60
CA ARG A 65 -9.05 -18.12 3.56
C ARG A 65 -8.43 -16.93 2.83
N ALA A 66 -8.52 -15.75 3.43
CA ALA A 66 -7.90 -14.54 2.90
C ALA A 66 -6.99 -13.89 3.94
N VAL A 67 -5.81 -13.49 3.50
CA VAL A 67 -4.88 -12.62 4.23
C VAL A 67 -4.78 -11.32 3.45
N LEU A 68 -5.25 -10.24 4.06
CA LEU A 68 -5.28 -8.92 3.45
C LEU A 68 -4.22 -8.07 4.15
N VAL A 69 -3.21 -7.66 3.38
CA VAL A 69 -2.06 -6.90 3.86
C VAL A 69 -2.10 -5.53 3.21
N GLY A 70 -2.09 -4.50 4.02
CA GLY A 70 -2.12 -3.12 3.55
C GLY A 70 -1.89 -2.16 4.69
N ASP A 71 -1.87 -0.89 4.36
CA ASP A 71 -1.72 0.18 5.32
C ASP A 71 -2.90 1.16 5.14
N PRO A 72 -3.82 1.24 6.11
CA PRO A 72 -4.98 2.10 6.02
C PRO A 72 -4.64 3.60 6.14
N LEU A 73 -3.39 3.94 6.50
CA LEU A 73 -2.92 5.33 6.62
C LEU A 73 -2.17 5.82 5.37
N GLN A 74 -2.02 4.94 4.35
CA GLN A 74 -1.44 5.31 3.06
C GLN A 74 -2.52 5.77 2.08
N ILE A 75 -2.25 5.62 0.79
CA ILE A 75 -3.12 6.10 -0.28
C ILE A 75 -4.44 5.30 -0.28
N GLU A 76 -5.55 6.03 -0.23
CA GLU A 76 -6.88 5.46 -0.36
C GLU A 76 -7.15 4.94 -1.78
N PRO A 77 -8.12 4.03 -1.95
CA PRO A 77 -8.49 3.53 -3.26
C PRO A 77 -8.95 4.67 -4.19
N VAL A 78 -8.43 4.68 -5.42
CA VAL A 78 -8.91 5.61 -6.44
C VAL A 78 -10.27 5.15 -6.96
N PHE A 79 -11.31 5.91 -6.65
CA PHE A 79 -12.66 5.63 -7.07
C PHE A 79 -13.11 6.64 -8.14
N THR A 80 -13.40 6.16 -9.35
CA THR A 80 -13.65 7.01 -10.52
C THR A 80 -15.15 7.22 -10.83
N VAL A 81 -16.05 6.52 -10.11
CA VAL A 81 -17.48 6.65 -10.31
C VAL A 81 -17.99 7.92 -9.60
N PRO A 82 -18.82 8.75 -10.22
CA PRO A 82 -19.38 9.94 -9.57
C PRO A 82 -20.10 9.60 -8.25
N LEU A 83 -19.79 10.34 -7.18
CA LEU A 83 -20.33 10.10 -5.83
C LEU A 83 -21.86 10.06 -5.81
N GLY A 84 -22.53 10.94 -6.55
CA GLY A 84 -24.00 10.97 -6.65
C GLY A 84 -24.60 9.68 -7.19
N LEU A 85 -23.92 9.04 -8.15
CA LEU A 85 -24.38 7.76 -8.72
C LEU A 85 -24.21 6.61 -7.71
N VAL A 86 -23.10 6.60 -6.98
CA VAL A 86 -22.86 5.62 -5.92
C VAL A 86 -23.93 5.73 -4.83
N GLU A 87 -24.26 6.94 -4.41
CA GLU A 87 -25.25 7.19 -3.37
C GLU A 87 -26.66 6.79 -3.85
N GLU A 88 -27.01 7.07 -5.11
CA GLU A 88 -28.26 6.61 -5.70
C GLU A 88 -28.37 5.08 -5.66
N PHE A 89 -27.34 4.37 -6.09
CA PHE A 89 -27.33 2.90 -6.03
C PHE A 89 -27.37 2.38 -4.59
N ARG A 90 -26.62 3.01 -3.69
CA ARG A 90 -26.62 2.65 -2.27
C ARG A 90 -28.04 2.72 -1.69
N ILE A 91 -28.75 3.81 -1.90
CA ILE A 91 -30.14 4.01 -1.43
C ILE A 91 -31.07 3.01 -2.11
N ARG A 92 -30.99 2.87 -3.43
CA ARG A 92 -31.84 1.97 -4.23
C ARG A 92 -31.76 0.52 -3.74
N HIS A 93 -30.58 0.06 -3.33
CA HIS A 93 -30.32 -1.31 -2.88
C HIS A 93 -30.33 -1.47 -1.37
N GLY A 94 -30.67 -0.43 -0.60
CA GLY A 94 -30.73 -0.48 0.85
C GLY A 94 -29.41 -0.79 1.53
N VAL A 95 -28.27 -0.42 0.90
CA VAL A 95 -26.93 -0.65 1.45
C VAL A 95 -26.62 0.40 2.50
N ALA A 96 -26.13 -0.01 3.67
CA ALA A 96 -25.75 0.90 4.73
C ALA A 96 -24.55 1.78 4.31
N PRO A 97 -24.47 3.06 4.76
CA PRO A 97 -23.40 3.98 4.38
C PRO A 97 -21.98 3.41 4.63
N MET A 98 -21.82 2.66 5.69
CA MET A 98 -20.55 2.03 6.08
C MET A 98 -19.98 1.02 5.05
N TRP A 99 -20.74 0.68 4.02
CA TRP A 99 -20.31 -0.18 2.91
C TRP A 99 -20.10 0.59 1.62
N SER A 100 -20.08 1.92 1.70
CA SER A 100 -19.84 2.75 0.53
C SER A 100 -18.41 2.55 0.02
N PRO A 101 -18.23 2.20 -1.26
CA PRO A 101 -16.90 1.96 -1.82
C PRO A 101 -16.02 3.23 -1.92
N ASN A 102 -16.59 4.40 -1.65
CA ASN A 102 -15.84 5.67 -1.65
C ASN A 102 -14.99 5.82 -0.38
N ASP A 103 -15.48 5.26 0.73
CA ASP A 103 -14.90 5.46 2.07
C ASP A 103 -14.23 4.18 2.58
N GLU A 104 -14.24 3.11 1.77
CA GLU A 104 -13.79 1.79 2.19
C GLU A 104 -12.75 1.19 1.24
N SER A 105 -11.76 0.56 1.83
CA SER A 105 -10.80 -0.30 1.14
C SER A 105 -11.01 -1.78 1.49
N VAL A 106 -10.34 -2.67 0.79
CA VAL A 106 -10.30 -4.09 1.15
C VAL A 106 -9.67 -4.28 2.52
N GLN A 107 -8.68 -3.43 2.88
CA GLN A 107 -8.04 -3.44 4.20
C GLN A 107 -9.02 -3.05 5.30
N THR A 108 -9.76 -1.95 5.14
CA THR A 108 -10.71 -1.48 6.17
C THR A 108 -11.85 -2.46 6.39
N LEU A 109 -12.30 -3.17 5.32
CA LEU A 109 -13.25 -4.27 5.45
C LEU A 109 -12.68 -5.44 6.28
N ALA A 110 -11.42 -5.81 6.04
CA ALA A 110 -10.77 -6.88 6.80
C ALA A 110 -10.62 -6.50 8.28
N ASP A 111 -10.17 -5.28 8.54
CA ASP A 111 -10.01 -4.76 9.89
C ASP A 111 -11.34 -4.79 10.67
N ARG A 112 -12.45 -4.42 10.01
CA ARG A 112 -13.78 -4.41 10.60
C ARG A 112 -14.28 -5.80 11.03
N VAL A 113 -13.95 -6.86 10.29
CA VAL A 113 -14.38 -8.22 10.61
C VAL A 113 -13.38 -8.98 11.49
N THR A 114 -12.18 -8.44 11.68
CA THR A 114 -11.13 -9.05 12.48
C THR A 114 -11.42 -8.88 13.97
N ARG A 115 -11.45 -9.98 14.72
CA ARG A 115 -11.72 -9.98 16.18
C ARG A 115 -10.52 -9.55 17.00
N HIS A 116 -9.32 -9.73 16.49
CA HIS A 116 -8.06 -9.45 17.16
C HIS A 116 -7.32 -8.35 16.41
N GLY A 117 -7.01 -7.28 17.09
CA GLY A 117 -6.37 -6.13 16.50
C GLY A 117 -5.86 -5.16 17.56
N SER A 118 -5.49 -3.98 17.12
CA SER A 118 -4.96 -2.91 17.94
C SER A 118 -5.57 -1.57 17.52
N TRP A 119 -5.71 -0.68 18.48
CA TRP A 119 -6.03 0.72 18.18
C TRP A 119 -4.74 1.47 17.88
N VAL A 120 -4.64 2.00 16.68
CA VAL A 120 -3.51 2.83 16.25
C VAL A 120 -3.93 4.28 16.30
N ALA A 121 -3.18 5.08 17.06
CA ALA A 121 -3.39 6.53 17.09
C ALA A 121 -2.94 7.12 15.75
N THR A 122 -3.78 7.95 15.13
CA THR A 122 -3.40 8.73 13.96
C THR A 122 -2.86 10.07 14.43
N THR A 123 -1.70 10.48 13.97
CA THR A 123 -1.02 11.72 14.39
C THR A 123 -1.70 12.99 13.92
N ALA A 124 -2.74 12.91 13.14
CA ALA A 124 -3.47 14.09 12.69
C ALA A 124 -3.95 15.03 13.83
N THR A 125 -3.64 14.69 15.10
CA THR A 125 -4.12 15.45 16.24
C THR A 125 -3.19 15.50 17.45
N SER A 126 -1.87 15.60 17.28
CA SER A 126 -0.99 15.98 18.41
C SER A 126 -1.06 17.46 18.75
N GLU A 127 -1.63 18.30 17.92
CA GLU A 127 -2.03 19.66 18.26
C GLU A 127 -3.54 19.70 18.44
N GLN A 128 -3.98 19.94 19.67
CA GLN A 128 -5.38 20.22 20.01
C GLN A 128 -5.83 21.49 19.25
N VAL A 129 -6.15 21.36 17.97
CA VAL A 129 -6.94 22.35 17.29
C VAL A 129 -8.40 22.00 17.58
N ASN A 130 -9.00 22.77 18.49
CA ASN A 130 -10.43 22.76 18.82
C ASN A 130 -10.99 21.58 19.64
N GLY A 131 -10.21 20.92 20.50
CA GLY A 131 -10.79 19.99 21.50
C GLY A 131 -11.29 18.64 20.96
N GLU A 132 -10.98 18.29 19.71
CA GLU A 132 -11.31 16.99 19.14
C GLU A 132 -10.32 15.93 19.64
N LYS A 133 -10.88 14.80 20.12
CA LYS A 133 -10.10 13.66 20.60
C LYS A 133 -9.31 13.06 19.45
N ALA A 134 -8.05 12.70 19.72
CA ALA A 134 -7.24 11.91 18.80
C ALA A 134 -8.06 10.72 18.25
N GLN A 135 -8.26 10.65 16.96
CA GLN A 135 -8.94 9.53 16.34
C GLN A 135 -8.01 8.32 16.38
N ALA A 136 -8.47 7.25 17.00
CA ALA A 136 -7.81 5.96 16.95
C ALA A 136 -8.48 5.09 15.90
N LEU A 137 -7.66 4.51 15.00
CA LEU A 137 -8.12 3.58 13.99
C LEU A 137 -7.97 2.15 14.51
N TRP A 138 -9.02 1.34 14.41
CA TRP A 138 -8.93 -0.08 14.65
C TRP A 138 -8.28 -0.76 13.44
N THR A 139 -7.19 -1.48 13.68
CA THR A 139 -6.51 -2.29 12.67
C THR A 139 -6.40 -3.73 13.14
N GLY A 140 -6.30 -4.68 12.22
CA GLY A 140 -5.98 -6.07 12.53
C GLY A 140 -4.59 -6.20 13.20
N MET A 141 -3.80 -7.20 12.84
CA MET A 141 -2.46 -7.39 13.40
C MET A 141 -1.46 -6.41 12.78
N PRO A 142 -1.03 -5.34 13.47
CA PRO A 142 -0.10 -4.37 12.90
C PRO A 142 1.31 -4.94 12.80
N LEU A 143 1.90 -4.89 11.61
CA LEU A 143 3.31 -5.18 11.37
C LEU A 143 4.14 -3.93 11.65
N ARG A 144 4.60 -3.77 12.88
CA ARG A 144 5.24 -2.54 13.35
C ARG A 144 6.72 -2.40 13.01
N THR A 145 7.38 -3.47 12.59
CA THR A 145 8.82 -3.41 12.29
C THR A 145 9.05 -2.88 10.88
N HIS A 146 9.61 -1.69 10.78
CA HIS A 146 9.94 -1.04 9.51
C HIS A 146 11.35 -1.43 9.06
N ARG A 147 11.48 -1.97 7.82
CA ARG A 147 12.75 -2.44 7.25
C ARG A 147 13.08 -1.82 5.89
N ARG A 148 12.30 -0.86 5.42
CA ARG A 148 12.47 -0.28 4.08
C ARG A 148 13.35 0.96 4.09
N CYS A 149 13.06 1.94 4.95
CA CYS A 149 13.75 3.22 4.95
C CYS A 149 14.81 3.30 6.06
N ASP A 150 15.88 4.00 5.76
CA ASP A 150 16.88 4.42 6.74
C ASP A 150 16.52 5.77 7.36
N GLU A 151 17.30 6.19 8.35
CA GLU A 151 17.17 7.56 8.90
C GLU A 151 17.63 8.60 7.88
N PRO A 152 17.03 9.79 7.85
CA PRO A 152 15.95 10.32 8.70
C PRO A 152 14.53 9.98 8.19
N MET A 153 14.40 9.31 7.04
CA MET A 153 13.10 9.00 6.42
C MET A 153 12.20 8.18 7.34
N PHE A 154 12.78 7.21 8.06
CA PHE A 154 12.03 6.42 9.02
C PHE A 154 11.43 7.29 10.13
N THR A 155 12.26 8.12 10.79
CA THR A 155 11.79 8.97 11.89
C THR A 155 10.72 9.97 11.43
N VAL A 156 10.90 10.57 10.25
CA VAL A 156 9.92 11.52 9.69
C VAL A 156 8.59 10.81 9.41
N ALA A 157 8.61 9.67 8.70
CA ALA A 157 7.40 8.92 8.38
C ALA A 157 6.70 8.39 9.65
N ASN A 158 7.48 7.88 10.60
CA ASN A 158 6.96 7.34 11.86
C ASN A 158 6.22 8.42 12.67
N ARG A 159 6.78 9.62 12.75
CA ARG A 159 6.18 10.74 13.46
C ARG A 159 4.94 11.28 12.74
N ILE A 160 5.00 11.43 11.41
CA ILE A 160 3.91 12.04 10.65
C ILE A 160 2.69 11.11 10.56
N ALA A 161 2.90 9.81 10.30
CA ALA A 161 1.81 8.89 9.98
C ALA A 161 1.47 7.91 11.10
N TYR A 162 2.44 7.52 11.94
CA TYR A 162 2.27 6.37 12.84
C TYR A 162 2.44 6.71 14.32
N ALA A 163 2.41 8.00 14.70
CA ALA A 163 2.51 8.45 16.10
C ALA A 163 3.69 7.84 16.87
N ASP A 164 4.84 7.69 16.21
CA ASP A 164 6.06 7.06 16.74
C ASP A 164 5.86 5.59 17.19
N GLN A 165 4.85 4.89 16.65
CA GLN A 165 4.54 3.52 17.04
C GLN A 165 5.29 2.44 16.25
N MET A 166 5.95 2.80 15.15
CA MET A 166 6.75 1.88 14.35
C MET A 166 8.11 1.64 15.00
N VAL A 167 8.65 0.45 14.79
CA VAL A 167 9.97 0.04 15.31
C VAL A 167 10.97 0.01 14.17
N TYR A 168 12.09 0.71 14.35
CA TYR A 168 13.17 0.69 13.37
C TYR A 168 13.83 -0.70 13.31
N GLY A 169 13.79 -1.33 12.14
CA GLY A 169 14.26 -2.71 11.95
C GLY A 169 15.47 -2.86 11.03
N ARG A 170 16.05 -1.74 10.56
CA ARG A 170 17.30 -1.77 9.76
C ARG A 170 18.51 -1.58 10.65
N VAL A 171 18.77 -2.57 11.46
CA VAL A 171 19.93 -2.61 12.38
C VAL A 171 20.84 -3.77 12.02
N ASP A 172 22.11 -3.61 12.31
CA ASP A 172 23.13 -4.66 12.20
C ASP A 172 22.98 -5.72 13.31
N LYS A 173 23.88 -6.70 13.33
CA LYS A 173 23.89 -7.76 14.36
C LYS A 173 24.14 -7.24 15.79
N MET A 174 24.64 -6.01 15.93
CA MET A 174 24.88 -5.34 17.20
C MET A 174 23.74 -4.37 17.58
N GLY A 175 22.69 -4.30 16.78
CA GLY A 175 21.57 -3.38 17.01
C GLY A 175 21.85 -1.92 16.59
N GLN A 176 22.93 -1.66 15.83
CA GLN A 176 23.23 -0.32 15.36
C GLN A 176 22.54 -0.05 14.02
N PRO A 177 22.03 1.17 13.80
CA PRO A 177 21.44 1.57 12.51
C PRO A 177 22.44 1.37 11.36
N HIS A 178 21.95 0.85 10.23
CA HIS A 178 22.76 0.83 9.01
C HIS A 178 23.00 2.26 8.53
N PRO A 179 24.23 2.61 8.12
CA PRO A 179 24.48 3.89 7.50
C PRO A 179 23.69 4.00 6.20
N ALA A 180 23.20 5.22 5.91
CA ALA A 180 22.49 5.47 4.65
C ALA A 180 23.41 5.14 3.46
N PRO A 181 22.90 4.52 2.38
CA PRO A 181 23.65 4.31 1.16
C PRO A 181 24.23 5.64 0.68
N PHE A 182 25.47 5.63 0.22
CA PHE A 182 26.18 6.81 -0.27
C PHE A 182 26.47 7.93 0.76
N SER A 183 26.20 7.73 2.06
CA SER A 183 26.49 8.74 3.08
C SER A 183 27.97 9.13 3.12
N CYS A 184 28.87 8.21 2.75
CA CYS A 184 30.31 8.48 2.63
C CYS A 184 30.66 9.42 1.45
N ILE A 185 29.76 9.63 0.50
CA ILE A 185 29.96 10.45 -0.71
C ILE A 185 29.15 11.74 -0.64
N LEU A 186 27.87 11.62 -0.35
CA LEU A 186 26.94 12.75 -0.36
C LEU A 186 26.68 13.38 1.02
N GLY A 187 27.27 12.78 2.07
CA GLY A 187 26.96 13.16 3.44
C GLY A 187 25.66 12.55 3.94
N GLU A 188 25.12 13.08 5.01
CA GLU A 188 23.87 12.62 5.59
C GLU A 188 22.67 12.98 4.68
N SER A 189 21.62 12.16 4.78
CA SER A 189 20.36 12.47 4.10
C SER A 189 19.82 13.81 4.57
N ALA A 190 19.52 14.70 3.64
CA ALA A 190 19.06 16.03 3.93
C ALA A 190 17.95 16.46 2.97
N TRP A 191 17.11 17.36 3.44
CA TRP A 191 16.15 18.04 2.61
C TRP A 191 16.77 19.32 2.04
N MET A 192 16.74 19.47 0.72
CA MET A 192 17.25 20.68 0.06
C MET A 192 16.07 21.54 -0.40
N ASN A 193 16.02 22.78 0.09
CA ASN A 193 15.06 23.75 -0.39
C ASN A 193 15.63 24.47 -1.62
N VAL A 194 15.03 24.25 -2.78
CA VAL A 194 15.39 24.90 -4.04
C VAL A 194 14.43 26.07 -4.26
N GLN A 195 15.00 27.29 -4.44
CA GLN A 195 14.21 28.45 -4.81
C GLN A 195 13.85 28.35 -6.29
N ALA A 196 12.61 28.00 -6.57
CA ALA A 196 12.15 27.79 -7.92
C ALA A 196 11.19 28.89 -8.38
N THR A 197 11.25 29.23 -9.65
CA THR A 197 10.23 30.03 -10.30
C THR A 197 8.99 29.20 -10.52
N ARG A 198 7.78 29.77 -10.39
CA ARG A 198 6.53 29.03 -10.67
C ARG A 198 6.54 28.50 -12.10
N SER A 199 6.58 27.20 -12.25
CA SER A 199 6.41 26.53 -13.53
C SER A 199 4.93 26.26 -13.81
N GLN A 200 4.53 26.39 -15.08
CA GLN A 200 3.22 25.90 -15.56
C GLN A 200 3.26 24.41 -15.89
N HIS A 201 4.44 23.80 -15.86
CA HIS A 201 4.69 22.39 -16.12
C HIS A 201 4.94 21.62 -14.81
N PRO A 202 4.72 20.30 -14.79
CA PRO A 202 5.01 19.47 -13.62
C PRO A 202 6.52 19.35 -13.31
N VAL A 203 7.39 19.86 -14.19
CA VAL A 203 8.85 19.84 -14.04
C VAL A 203 9.31 21.25 -13.63
N ILE A 204 10.14 21.32 -12.61
CA ILE A 204 10.79 22.52 -12.11
C ILE A 204 12.26 22.46 -12.53
N ASP A 205 12.67 23.33 -13.45
CA ASP A 205 14.01 23.29 -14.05
C ASP A 205 15.12 23.50 -13.03
N GLU A 206 14.92 24.37 -12.06
CA GLU A 206 15.89 24.64 -10.99
C GLU A 206 16.12 23.40 -10.09
N GLU A 207 15.08 22.59 -9.82
CA GLU A 207 15.23 21.34 -9.10
C GLU A 207 15.97 20.29 -9.93
N LEU A 208 15.69 20.26 -11.25
CA LEU A 208 16.38 19.37 -12.18
C LEU A 208 17.87 19.69 -12.27
N ASP A 209 18.23 20.97 -12.35
CA ASP A 209 19.63 21.40 -12.40
C ASP A 209 20.39 20.98 -11.15
N VAL A 210 19.81 21.18 -9.96
CA VAL A 210 20.38 20.74 -8.69
C VAL A 210 20.56 19.23 -8.66
N LEU A 211 19.55 18.46 -9.11
CA LEU A 211 19.62 17.00 -9.19
C LEU A 211 20.74 16.54 -10.13
N VAL A 212 20.83 17.13 -11.33
CA VAL A 212 21.86 16.80 -12.32
C VAL A 212 23.26 17.08 -11.79
N ASP A 213 23.44 18.19 -11.09
CA ASP A 213 24.76 18.54 -10.52
C ASP A 213 25.15 17.55 -9.40
N ARG A 214 24.22 17.11 -8.57
CA ARG A 214 24.47 16.06 -7.57
C ARG A 214 24.81 14.71 -8.21
N LEU A 215 24.14 14.33 -9.30
CA LEU A 215 24.47 13.12 -10.04
C LEU A 215 25.86 13.20 -10.68
N ARG A 216 26.25 14.35 -11.22
CA ARG A 216 27.61 14.58 -11.74
C ARG A 216 28.67 14.50 -10.66
N GLU A 217 28.38 15.01 -9.47
CA GLU A 217 29.26 14.90 -8.30
C GLU A 217 29.48 13.42 -7.92
N LEU A 218 28.40 12.63 -7.85
CA LEU A 218 28.47 11.21 -7.63
C LEU A 218 29.32 10.47 -8.67
N GLN A 219 29.13 10.76 -9.96
CA GLN A 219 29.88 10.13 -11.05
C GLN A 219 31.39 10.43 -11.00
N ARG A 220 31.79 11.55 -10.43
CA ARG A 220 33.21 11.91 -10.27
C ARG A 220 33.91 11.17 -9.11
N GLN A 221 33.15 10.52 -8.24
CA GLN A 221 33.71 9.82 -7.09
C GLN A 221 34.29 8.46 -7.50
N PRO A 222 35.55 8.15 -7.11
CA PRO A 222 36.20 6.90 -7.48
C PRO A 222 35.45 5.63 -7.00
N ALA A 223 34.67 5.75 -5.93
CA ALA A 223 33.89 4.67 -5.37
C ALA A 223 32.58 4.37 -6.13
N PHE A 224 32.20 5.24 -7.07
CA PHE A 224 30.99 5.04 -7.86
C PHE A 224 31.32 4.25 -9.13
N THR A 225 31.06 2.95 -9.08
CA THR A 225 31.08 2.10 -10.28
C THR A 225 29.62 1.86 -10.67
N PRO A 226 29.14 2.39 -11.81
CA PRO A 226 27.78 2.11 -12.26
C PRO A 226 27.62 0.59 -12.47
N PRO A 227 26.46 0.01 -12.13
CA PRO A 227 26.19 -1.38 -12.44
C PRO A 227 26.33 -1.61 -13.95
N ALA A 228 26.98 -2.70 -14.34
CA ALA A 228 27.22 -3.12 -15.71
C ALA A 228 25.90 -3.49 -16.42
#